data_129695615fe51e4507dd2d44fb8665b8
#
_entry.id   129695615fe51e4507dd2d44fb8665b8
#
_cell.length_a   1.000
_cell.length_b   1.000
_cell.length_c   1.000
_cell.angle_alpha   90.00
_cell.angle_beta   90.00
_cell.angle_gamma   90.00
#
_symmetry.space_group_name_H-M   'P 1'
#
loop_
_entity.id
_entity.type
_entity.pdbx_description
1 polymer ?
#
loop_
_entity_poly.entity_id
_entity_poly.type
_entity_poly.pdbx_seq_one_letter_code
_entity_poly.pdbx_strand_id
1 'polypeptide(L)'
;IASDEASQITDGHWAVKWVTRVEVKPVAANWFLQLEGAISENMDRGTFESGSSPHCHLKVWADEEGNEWGGIPLWYLLGRVDDAVAHESRAFDEDLAEAGYTITITAVDGYSIDLESQPAAFNDEWIIAFQMNGGDLPDKYFPLRLVGEGLEKDQMIGAIESIKLGIEPLEDAAAESDEE
;
A
#
# COMPACT_ATOMS: atom_id res chain seq x y z
N ILE A 1 -29.68 -28.86 -17.13
CA ILE A 1 -29.01 -28.23 -15.98
C ILE A 1 -30.00 -28.34 -14.83
N ALA A 2 -29.76 -29.26 -13.90
CA ALA A 2 -30.54 -29.36 -12.68
C ALA A 2 -30.16 -28.18 -11.77
N SER A 3 -31.08 -27.25 -11.58
CA SER A 3 -30.94 -26.24 -10.54
C SER A 3 -31.27 -26.88 -9.22
N ASP A 4 -30.31 -27.01 -8.34
CA ASP A 4 -30.57 -27.32 -6.96
C ASP A 4 -31.31 -26.12 -6.33
N GLU A 5 -32.39 -26.37 -5.59
CA GLU A 5 -33.22 -25.31 -4.96
C GLU A 5 -32.41 -24.36 -4.05
N ALA A 6 -31.22 -24.80 -3.60
CA ALA A 6 -30.31 -23.99 -2.80
C ALA A 6 -29.58 -22.86 -3.57
N SER A 7 -29.64 -22.85 -4.90
CA SER A 7 -28.95 -21.87 -5.74
C SER A 7 -29.87 -20.85 -6.43
N GLN A 8 -31.13 -20.74 -6.02
CA GLN A 8 -32.02 -19.72 -6.57
C GLN A 8 -31.64 -18.33 -6.07
N ILE A 9 -31.18 -17.50 -7.00
CA ILE A 9 -31.01 -16.06 -6.75
C ILE A 9 -32.41 -15.45 -6.71
N THR A 10 -32.88 -15.15 -5.51
CA THR A 10 -34.23 -14.58 -5.28
C THR A 10 -34.23 -13.04 -5.29
N ASP A 11 -33.05 -12.42 -5.20
CA ASP A 11 -32.90 -10.97 -5.24
C ASP A 11 -32.48 -10.51 -6.63
N GLY A 12 -33.32 -9.70 -7.28
CA GLY A 12 -33.09 -9.17 -8.62
C GLY A 12 -31.86 -8.26 -8.76
N HIS A 13 -31.29 -7.81 -7.63
CA HIS A 13 -30.04 -7.03 -7.63
C HIS A 13 -28.83 -7.81 -8.13
N TRP A 14 -28.87 -9.15 -8.00
CA TRP A 14 -27.80 -10.03 -8.45
C TRP A 14 -28.03 -10.64 -9.83
N ALA A 15 -29.15 -10.29 -10.49
CA ALA A 15 -29.49 -10.79 -11.79
C ALA A 15 -28.98 -9.87 -12.91
N VAL A 16 -28.13 -10.37 -13.77
CA VAL A 16 -27.64 -9.68 -14.96
C VAL A 16 -28.37 -10.21 -16.20
N LYS A 17 -28.99 -9.30 -16.97
CA LYS A 17 -29.69 -9.63 -18.23
C LYS A 17 -28.72 -9.50 -19.41
N TRP A 18 -28.93 -10.34 -20.43
CA TRP A 18 -28.20 -10.26 -21.70
C TRP A 18 -26.69 -10.52 -21.55
N VAL A 19 -26.33 -11.44 -20.68
CA VAL A 19 -24.92 -11.85 -20.51
C VAL A 19 -24.45 -12.51 -21.80
N THR A 20 -23.51 -11.88 -22.50
CA THR A 20 -22.88 -12.40 -23.72
C THR A 20 -21.55 -13.10 -23.43
N ARG A 21 -20.93 -12.78 -22.29
CA ARG A 21 -19.67 -13.37 -21.87
C ARG A 21 -19.56 -13.38 -20.34
N VAL A 22 -19.11 -14.47 -19.79
CA VAL A 22 -18.68 -14.59 -18.39
C VAL A 22 -17.20 -14.91 -18.41
N GLU A 23 -16.38 -14.06 -17.80
CA GLU A 23 -14.96 -14.28 -17.65
C GLU A 23 -14.69 -14.63 -16.19
N VAL A 24 -14.15 -15.81 -15.95
CA VAL A 24 -13.68 -16.22 -14.63
C VAL A 24 -12.21 -15.85 -14.54
N LYS A 25 -11.91 -14.81 -13.77
CA LYS A 25 -10.53 -14.47 -13.45
C LYS A 25 -10.11 -15.25 -12.21
N PRO A 26 -8.87 -15.77 -12.16
CA PRO A 26 -8.34 -16.28 -10.89
C PRO A 26 -8.43 -15.19 -9.84
N VAL A 27 -8.73 -15.58 -8.60
CA VAL A 27 -8.64 -14.64 -7.47
C VAL A 27 -7.19 -14.20 -7.42
N ALA A 28 -6.97 -12.91 -7.56
CA ALA A 28 -5.63 -12.35 -7.44
C ALA A 28 -5.04 -12.75 -6.08
N ALA A 29 -3.75 -13.09 -6.07
CA ALA A 29 -3.07 -13.47 -4.84
C ALA A 29 -3.30 -12.41 -3.77
N ASN A 30 -3.77 -12.84 -2.60
CA ASN A 30 -3.94 -11.94 -1.48
C ASN A 30 -2.56 -11.63 -0.90
N TRP A 31 -2.30 -10.39 -0.58
CA TRP A 31 -1.07 -9.94 0.06
C TRP A 31 -1.38 -8.86 1.08
N PHE A 32 -0.44 -8.63 1.97
CA PHE A 32 -0.50 -7.59 2.98
C PHE A 32 0.78 -6.77 2.91
N LEU A 33 0.66 -5.48 3.20
CA LEU A 33 1.78 -4.59 3.45
C LEU A 33 1.81 -4.29 4.94
N GLN A 34 2.86 -4.68 5.61
CA GLN A 34 3.07 -4.36 7.02
C GLN A 34 3.67 -2.98 7.15
N LEU A 35 3.01 -2.08 7.87
CA LEU A 35 3.48 -0.76 8.22
C LEU A 35 3.81 -0.73 9.71
N GLU A 36 5.00 -0.25 10.07
CA GLU A 36 5.46 -0.16 11.46
C GLU A 36 6.04 1.23 11.73
N GLY A 37 5.61 1.85 12.81
CA GLY A 37 6.09 3.17 13.26
C GLY A 37 5.67 3.42 14.70
N ALA A 38 5.14 4.60 14.99
CA ALA A 38 4.52 4.91 16.29
C ALA A 38 3.37 3.95 16.60
N ILE A 39 2.63 3.56 15.57
CA ILE A 39 1.65 2.46 15.60
C ILE A 39 1.99 1.45 14.50
N SER A 40 1.25 0.33 14.45
CA SER A 40 1.41 -0.67 13.40
C SER A 40 0.09 -0.91 12.68
N GLU A 41 0.18 -1.10 11.35
CA GLU A 41 -0.96 -1.44 10.51
C GLU A 41 -0.61 -2.60 9.58
N ASN A 42 -1.52 -3.54 9.41
CA ASN A 42 -1.41 -4.60 8.42
C ASN A 42 -2.43 -4.32 7.30
N MET A 43 -1.98 -3.61 6.26
CA MET A 43 -2.81 -3.16 5.15
C MET A 43 -3.01 -4.29 4.14
N ASP A 44 -4.26 -4.71 3.94
CA ASP A 44 -4.58 -5.69 2.91
C ASP A 44 -4.62 -5.08 1.50
N ARG A 45 -4.56 -5.97 0.50
CA ARG A 45 -4.63 -5.60 -0.92
C ARG A 45 -5.83 -4.70 -1.23
N GLY A 46 -7.01 -5.00 -0.69
CA GLY A 46 -8.24 -4.25 -0.98
C GLY A 46 -8.16 -2.82 -0.47
N THR A 47 -7.62 -2.62 0.73
CA THR A 47 -7.38 -1.31 1.33
C THR A 47 -6.38 -0.51 0.51
N PHE A 48 -5.26 -1.12 0.10
CA PHE A 48 -4.25 -0.49 -0.74
C PHE A 48 -4.83 -0.06 -2.11
N GLU A 49 -5.49 -0.98 -2.82
CA GLU A 49 -6.10 -0.69 -4.12
C GLU A 49 -7.18 0.38 -4.04
N SER A 50 -7.97 0.41 -2.96
CA SER A 50 -8.96 1.47 -2.71
C SER A 50 -8.29 2.83 -2.54
N GLY A 51 -7.21 2.91 -1.76
CA GLY A 51 -6.38 4.11 -1.59
C GLY A 51 -5.69 4.54 -2.89
N SER A 52 -5.37 3.60 -3.76
CA SER A 52 -4.76 3.82 -5.07
C SER A 52 -5.77 4.19 -6.16
N SER A 53 -7.01 4.51 -5.82
CA SER A 53 -7.99 4.93 -6.83
C SER A 53 -7.67 6.34 -7.37
N PRO A 54 -8.09 6.68 -8.61
CA PRO A 54 -7.84 8.00 -9.21
C PRO A 54 -8.44 9.17 -8.43
N HIS A 55 -9.44 8.90 -7.58
CA HIS A 55 -10.11 9.90 -6.75
C HIS A 55 -9.51 10.02 -5.33
N CYS A 56 -8.53 9.16 -5.02
CA CYS A 56 -7.83 9.18 -3.73
C CYS A 56 -6.36 9.60 -3.94
N HIS A 57 -5.44 8.65 -3.87
CA HIS A 57 -4.00 8.95 -3.81
C HIS A 57 -3.21 8.37 -4.99
N LEU A 58 -3.89 7.92 -6.06
CA LEU A 58 -3.19 7.40 -7.22
C LEU A 58 -2.26 8.45 -7.82
N LYS A 59 -0.98 8.09 -7.89
CA LYS A 59 0.03 8.80 -8.69
C LYS A 59 0.62 7.85 -9.72
N VAL A 60 1.12 8.42 -10.79
CA VAL A 60 1.77 7.68 -11.88
C VAL A 60 3.12 8.31 -12.14
N TRP A 61 4.15 7.49 -12.16
CA TRP A 61 5.50 7.87 -12.55
C TRP A 61 5.91 7.08 -13.79
N ALA A 62 6.57 7.73 -14.75
CA ALA A 62 7.08 7.09 -15.97
C ALA A 62 8.60 6.95 -15.89
N ASP A 63 9.11 5.74 -16.13
CA ASP A 63 10.54 5.48 -16.19
C ASP A 63 11.14 5.91 -17.55
N GLU A 64 12.46 5.85 -17.66
CA GLU A 64 13.20 6.20 -18.89
C GLU A 64 12.85 5.30 -20.10
N GLU A 65 12.30 4.12 -19.84
CA GLU A 65 11.86 3.15 -20.85
C GLU A 65 10.41 3.43 -21.31
N GLY A 66 9.73 4.38 -20.67
CA GLY A 66 8.36 4.76 -20.95
C GLY A 66 7.32 3.85 -20.27
N ASN A 67 7.70 3.04 -19.27
CA ASN A 67 6.73 2.32 -18.49
C ASN A 67 6.08 3.24 -17.47
N GLU A 68 4.76 3.16 -17.34
CA GLU A 68 3.98 3.89 -16.34
C GLU A 68 3.76 3.03 -15.10
N TRP A 69 4.22 3.52 -13.95
CA TRP A 69 4.09 2.87 -12.65
C TRP A 69 3.04 3.61 -11.84
N GLY A 70 1.99 2.91 -11.43
CA GLY A 70 0.88 3.50 -10.69
C GLY A 70 0.78 2.96 -9.26
N GLY A 71 0.57 3.85 -8.30
CA GLY A 71 0.48 3.47 -6.89
C GLY A 71 0.19 4.65 -5.97
N ILE A 72 0.53 4.48 -4.70
CA ILE A 72 0.37 5.50 -3.64
C ILE A 72 1.73 6.14 -3.37
N PRO A 73 1.83 7.48 -3.24
CA PRO A 73 3.05 8.12 -2.76
C PRO A 73 3.48 7.56 -1.41
N LEU A 74 4.79 7.32 -1.24
CA LEU A 74 5.35 6.71 -0.04
C LEU A 74 4.92 7.47 1.24
N TRP A 75 4.97 8.80 1.23
CA TRP A 75 4.65 9.62 2.39
C TRP A 75 3.22 9.43 2.93
N TYR A 76 2.24 9.08 2.07
CA TYR A 76 0.89 8.71 2.52
C TYR A 76 0.86 7.42 3.33
N LEU A 77 1.74 6.47 3.01
CA LEU A 77 1.85 5.22 3.77
C LEU A 77 2.59 5.45 5.08
N LEU A 78 3.59 6.34 5.09
CA LEU A 78 4.30 6.74 6.32
C LEU A 78 3.33 7.40 7.30
N GLY A 79 2.52 8.37 6.84
CA GLY A 79 1.53 9.09 7.64
C GLY A 79 0.39 8.24 8.21
N ARG A 80 0.36 6.95 7.92
CA ARG A 80 -0.59 6.02 8.55
C ARG A 80 -0.09 5.46 9.88
N VAL A 81 1.22 5.56 10.11
CA VAL A 81 1.88 4.94 11.26
C VAL A 81 2.91 5.84 11.94
N ASP A 82 3.05 7.10 11.52
CA ASP A 82 4.00 8.05 12.09
C ASP A 82 3.53 8.62 13.44
N ASP A 83 2.21 8.61 13.72
CA ASP A 83 1.62 8.99 14.99
C ASP A 83 0.35 8.14 15.31
N ALA A 84 -0.39 8.51 16.37
CA ALA A 84 -1.65 7.87 16.77
C ALA A 84 -2.88 8.52 16.12
N VAL A 85 -2.71 9.53 15.27
CA VAL A 85 -3.83 10.22 14.62
C VAL A 85 -4.38 9.36 13.51
N ALA A 86 -5.69 9.08 13.54
CA ALA A 86 -6.33 8.31 12.50
C ALA A 86 -6.10 8.97 11.13
N HIS A 87 -5.85 8.15 10.10
CA HIS A 87 -5.61 8.61 8.74
C HIS A 87 -6.76 9.50 8.23
N GLU A 88 -6.53 10.79 8.26
CA GLU A 88 -7.33 11.83 7.64
C GLU A 88 -6.55 12.46 6.47
N SER A 89 -7.16 13.36 5.71
CA SER A 89 -6.63 13.90 4.45
C SER A 89 -5.27 14.63 4.53
N ARG A 90 -4.63 14.68 5.69
CA ARG A 90 -3.29 15.24 5.93
C ARG A 90 -2.60 14.62 7.15
N ALA A 91 -2.92 13.39 7.47
CA ALA A 91 -2.23 12.66 8.53
C ALA A 91 -0.81 12.29 8.06
N PHE A 92 0.11 13.21 8.18
CA PHE A 92 1.55 13.04 8.02
C PHE A 92 2.24 14.04 8.93
N ASP A 93 3.06 13.53 9.83
CA ASP A 93 3.80 14.34 10.79
C ASP A 93 5.04 14.95 10.12
N GLU A 94 4.87 16.19 9.62
CA GLU A 94 5.94 16.93 8.96
C GLU A 94 7.09 17.26 9.91
N ASP A 95 6.78 17.63 11.16
CA ASP A 95 7.79 17.98 12.16
C ASP A 95 8.67 16.77 12.49
N LEU A 96 8.06 15.59 12.61
CA LEU A 96 8.77 14.33 12.81
C LEU A 96 9.65 13.99 11.60
N ALA A 97 9.14 14.16 10.38
CA ALA A 97 9.88 13.90 9.17
C ALA A 97 11.06 14.86 8.98
N GLU A 98 10.90 16.15 9.35
CA GLU A 98 11.97 17.16 9.34
C GLU A 98 13.03 16.87 10.41
N ALA A 99 12.63 16.35 11.57
CA ALA A 99 13.57 15.91 12.61
C ALA A 99 14.47 14.78 12.13
N GLY A 100 14.00 13.98 11.19
CA GLY A 100 14.74 12.94 10.50
C GLY A 100 14.61 11.57 11.16
N TYR A 101 14.11 10.60 10.40
CA TYR A 101 14.15 9.19 10.76
C TYR A 101 14.46 8.34 9.54
N THR A 102 14.90 7.11 9.78
CA THR A 102 15.16 6.14 8.73
C THR A 102 13.87 5.41 8.36
N ILE A 103 13.63 5.24 7.07
CA ILE A 103 12.55 4.43 6.51
C ILE A 103 13.19 3.16 5.97
N THR A 104 12.95 2.02 6.63
CA THR A 104 13.42 0.72 6.16
C THR A 104 12.31 0.03 5.36
N ILE A 105 12.59 -0.29 4.09
CA ILE A 105 11.66 -1.02 3.22
C ILE A 105 12.22 -2.42 2.98
N THR A 106 11.43 -3.45 3.28
CA THR A 106 11.86 -4.85 3.20
C THR A 106 11.03 -5.64 2.19
N ALA A 107 11.70 -6.43 1.37
CA ALA A 107 11.10 -7.36 0.43
C ALA A 107 10.85 -8.74 1.05
N VAL A 108 9.98 -9.54 0.43
CA VAL A 108 9.61 -10.89 0.87
C VAL A 108 10.77 -11.88 1.00
N ASP A 109 11.92 -11.61 0.36
CA ASP A 109 13.14 -12.42 0.47
C ASP A 109 14.09 -11.95 1.59
N GLY A 110 13.70 -10.89 2.32
CA GLY A 110 14.47 -10.29 3.41
C GLY A 110 15.50 -9.24 2.96
N TYR A 111 15.60 -8.94 1.66
CA TYR A 111 16.38 -7.80 1.20
C TYR A 111 15.75 -6.50 1.69
N SER A 112 16.55 -5.55 2.17
CA SER A 112 16.03 -4.27 2.65
C SER A 112 16.88 -3.10 2.17
N ILE A 113 16.26 -1.94 2.08
CA ILE A 113 16.89 -0.65 1.83
C ILE A 113 16.49 0.33 2.91
N ASP A 114 17.34 1.31 3.13
CA ASP A 114 17.08 2.44 4.02
C ASP A 114 17.00 3.74 3.23
N LEU A 115 15.99 4.56 3.55
CA LEU A 115 15.79 5.90 3.02
C LEU A 115 15.67 6.89 4.18
N GLU A 116 15.97 8.15 3.91
CA GLU A 116 15.75 9.24 4.87
C GLU A 116 14.33 9.81 4.72
N SER A 117 13.72 10.23 5.84
CA SER A 117 12.37 10.79 5.86
C SER A 117 12.24 12.14 5.16
N GLN A 118 13.26 13.02 5.29
CA GLN A 118 13.21 14.38 4.76
C GLN A 118 12.98 14.43 3.23
N PRO A 119 13.69 13.68 2.37
CA PRO A 119 13.39 13.67 0.94
C PRO A 119 12.09 12.95 0.58
N ALA A 120 11.54 12.13 1.49
CA ALA A 120 10.26 11.46 1.29
C ALA A 120 9.06 12.34 1.66
N ALA A 121 9.26 13.37 2.50
CA ALA A 121 8.19 14.25 3.00
C ALA A 121 7.47 14.96 1.85
N PHE A 122 6.15 14.74 1.73
CA PHE A 122 5.29 15.27 0.66
C PHE A 122 5.79 15.04 -0.76
N ASN A 123 6.65 14.03 -0.95
CA ASN A 123 7.20 13.68 -2.24
C ASN A 123 6.22 12.78 -3.01
N ASP A 124 5.47 13.36 -3.93
CA ASP A 124 4.51 12.66 -4.78
C ASP A 124 5.16 11.80 -5.87
N GLU A 125 6.46 11.94 -6.07
CA GLU A 125 7.20 11.21 -7.11
C GLU A 125 7.77 9.88 -6.61
N TRP A 126 7.90 9.69 -5.29
CA TRP A 126 8.24 8.39 -4.71
C TRP A 126 6.99 7.57 -4.45
N ILE A 127 6.77 6.56 -5.27
CA ILE A 127 5.51 5.80 -5.33
C ILE A 127 5.75 4.35 -4.93
N ILE A 128 4.90 3.82 -4.06
CA ILE A 128 4.74 2.38 -3.87
C ILE A 128 3.74 1.91 -4.93
N ALA A 129 4.28 1.39 -6.04
CA ALA A 129 3.51 0.96 -7.19
C ALA A 129 2.95 -0.45 -7.00
N PHE A 130 1.70 -0.66 -7.42
CA PHE A 130 1.03 -1.96 -7.47
C PHE A 130 0.68 -2.39 -8.90
N GLN A 131 0.83 -1.47 -9.87
CA GLN A 131 0.56 -1.72 -11.29
C GLN A 131 1.64 -1.11 -12.19
N MET A 132 1.81 -1.70 -13.38
CA MET A 132 2.68 -1.21 -14.44
C MET A 132 1.91 -1.20 -15.77
N ASN A 133 1.91 -0.07 -16.47
CA ASN A 133 1.18 0.12 -17.74
C ASN A 133 -0.31 -0.26 -17.65
N GLY A 134 -0.94 0.00 -16.48
CA GLY A 134 -2.35 -0.32 -16.20
C GLY A 134 -2.65 -1.80 -15.97
N GLY A 135 -1.62 -2.65 -15.88
CA GLY A 135 -1.72 -4.09 -15.56
C GLY A 135 -1.01 -4.44 -14.26
N ASP A 136 -1.08 -5.70 -13.85
CA ASP A 136 -0.38 -6.22 -12.68
C ASP A 136 1.14 -6.05 -12.83
N LEU A 137 1.86 -5.93 -11.71
CA LEU A 137 3.32 -5.91 -11.73
C LEU A 137 3.88 -7.25 -12.25
N PRO A 138 5.04 -7.24 -12.95
CA PRO A 138 5.80 -8.45 -13.21
C PRO A 138 6.12 -9.22 -11.92
N ASP A 139 6.14 -10.58 -11.99
CA ASP A 139 6.35 -11.47 -10.83
C ASP A 139 7.54 -11.07 -9.95
N LYS A 140 8.63 -10.61 -10.56
CA LYS A 140 9.84 -10.18 -9.83
C LYS A 140 9.66 -8.94 -8.95
N TYR A 141 8.58 -8.18 -9.16
CA TYR A 141 8.28 -6.97 -8.40
C TYR A 141 7.00 -7.09 -7.57
N PHE A 142 6.21 -8.16 -7.84
CA PHE A 142 4.96 -8.41 -7.13
C PHE A 142 5.21 -8.68 -5.64
N PRO A 143 4.38 -8.15 -4.70
CA PRO A 143 3.13 -7.42 -4.94
C PRO A 143 3.29 -5.91 -5.13
N LEU A 144 4.38 -5.32 -4.65
CA LEU A 144 4.59 -3.87 -4.59
C LEU A 144 6.03 -3.54 -4.97
N ARG A 145 6.23 -2.35 -5.54
CA ARG A 145 7.55 -1.85 -5.89
C ARG A 145 7.69 -0.36 -5.56
N LEU A 146 8.80 0.03 -4.95
CA LEU A 146 9.20 1.43 -4.85
C LEU A 146 9.79 1.89 -6.18
N VAL A 147 9.26 2.99 -6.70
CA VAL A 147 9.74 3.67 -7.91
C VAL A 147 9.67 5.19 -7.71
N GLY A 148 10.46 5.94 -8.45
CA GLY A 148 10.37 7.40 -8.39
C GLY A 148 11.57 8.11 -8.94
N GLU A 149 11.41 9.42 -9.17
CA GLU A 149 12.49 10.28 -9.65
C GLU A 149 13.55 10.48 -8.55
N GLY A 150 14.82 10.46 -8.97
CA GLY A 150 15.95 10.66 -8.06
C GLY A 150 16.32 9.44 -7.21
N LEU A 151 15.56 8.35 -7.27
CA LEU A 151 15.95 7.08 -6.65
C LEU A 151 16.99 6.36 -7.52
N GLU A 152 18.03 5.85 -6.86
CA GLU A 152 18.98 4.97 -7.52
C GLU A 152 18.33 3.59 -7.82
N LYS A 153 18.86 2.85 -8.80
CA LYS A 153 18.27 1.57 -9.21
C LYS A 153 18.20 0.52 -8.10
N ASP A 154 19.16 0.53 -7.18
CA ASP A 154 19.21 -0.35 -6.01
C ASP A 154 18.23 0.07 -4.91
N GLN A 155 17.78 1.33 -4.91
CA GLN A 155 16.73 1.83 -4.04
C GLN A 155 15.31 1.47 -4.55
N MET A 156 15.15 1.19 -5.85
CA MET A 156 13.86 0.80 -6.43
C MET A 156 13.54 -0.67 -6.14
N ILE A 157 13.40 -1.01 -4.85
CA ILE A 157 13.11 -2.35 -4.36
C ILE A 157 11.73 -2.84 -4.81
N GLY A 158 11.64 -4.11 -5.21
CA GLY A 158 10.37 -4.79 -5.53
C GLY A 158 10.01 -5.88 -4.53
N ALA A 159 8.87 -6.53 -4.74
CA ALA A 159 8.34 -7.57 -3.86
C ALA A 159 8.25 -7.13 -2.40
N ILE A 160 7.83 -5.89 -2.17
CA ILE A 160 7.77 -5.28 -0.83
C ILE A 160 6.74 -5.99 0.03
N GLU A 161 7.13 -6.34 1.28
CA GLU A 161 6.23 -6.87 2.32
C GLU A 161 6.07 -5.93 3.51
N SER A 162 7.10 -5.08 3.81
CA SER A 162 7.00 -4.17 4.96
C SER A 162 7.71 -2.84 4.74
N ILE A 163 7.20 -1.81 5.44
CA ILE A 163 7.78 -0.48 5.57
C ILE A 163 7.82 -0.14 7.06
N LYS A 164 9.01 0.16 7.56
CA LYS A 164 9.24 0.47 8.97
C LYS A 164 9.86 1.85 9.13
N LEU A 165 9.30 2.65 10.03
CA LEU A 165 9.85 3.92 10.46
C LEU A 165 10.77 3.70 11.66
N GLY A 166 11.96 4.25 11.64
CA GLY A 166 12.94 4.22 12.74
C GLY A 166 12.60 5.22 13.85
N ILE A 167 11.38 5.13 14.37
CA ILE A 167 10.85 5.96 15.46
C ILE A 167 10.43 5.07 16.64
N GLU A 168 10.32 5.67 17.84
CA GLU A 168 9.86 4.94 19.00
C GLU A 168 8.36 4.62 18.89
N PRO A 169 7.95 3.36 19.11
CA PRO A 169 6.53 3.01 19.19
C PRO A 169 5.85 3.75 20.35
N LEU A 170 4.62 4.17 20.14
CA LEU A 170 3.80 4.67 21.24
C LEU A 170 3.55 3.53 22.22
N GLU A 171 3.91 3.72 23.49
CA GLU A 171 3.57 2.77 24.54
C GLU A 171 2.04 2.70 24.64
N ASP A 172 1.49 1.48 24.61
CA ASP A 172 0.05 1.26 24.79
C ASP A 172 -0.37 1.84 26.16
N ALA A 173 -1.16 2.89 26.15
CA ALA A 173 -1.74 3.53 27.33
C ALA A 173 -2.77 2.62 28.05
N ALA A 174 -2.71 1.30 27.85
CA ALA A 174 -3.67 0.30 28.33
C ALA A 174 -3.21 -0.51 29.55
N ALA A 175 -2.14 -0.10 30.26
CA ALA A 175 -1.64 -0.85 31.42
C ALA A 175 -1.91 -0.19 32.80
N GLU A 176 -2.70 0.88 32.87
CA GLU A 176 -3.04 1.53 34.16
C GLU A 176 -4.54 1.53 34.46
N SER A 177 -5.16 0.38 34.59
CA SER A 177 -6.49 0.30 35.21
C SER A 177 -6.81 -1.05 35.86
N ASP A 178 -5.91 -1.57 36.71
CA ASP A 178 -6.28 -2.62 37.65
C ASP A 178 -5.39 -2.57 38.92
N GLU A 179 -5.50 -1.47 39.68
CA GLU A 179 -5.16 -1.49 41.12
C GLU A 179 -5.92 -0.37 41.85
N GLU A 180 -7.19 -0.62 42.15
CA GLU A 180 -7.87 -0.09 43.38
C GLU A 180 -8.94 -1.08 43.87
#